data_66b6956a243eefb49a7d9c9aae6bd1f3
#
_entry.id   66b6956a243eefb49a7d9c9aae6bd1f3
#
_cell.length_a   1.000
_cell.length_b   1.000
_cell.length_c   1.000
_cell.angle_alpha   90.00
_cell.angle_beta   90.00
_cell.angle_gamma   90.00
#
_symmetry.space_group_name_H-M   'P 1'
#
loop_
_entity.id
_entity.type
_entity.pdbx_description
1 polymer ?
#
loop_
_entity_poly.entity_id
_entity_poly.type
_entity_poly.pdbx_seq_one_letter_code
_entity_poly.pdbx_strand_id
1 'polypeptide(L)'
;HDSVNSEDYEHQCHKCDHLFEITVYNGFYGGDGEISDIDEGVSVEEDFPEEDYEEEYKSAYFDEHVRETIDVLDKIEVLDEVSKKLLYRTLYANVISSMEAYLSDRLIQKVLSSEETKRRFVESFKIYEETKFSLSEIFKKMEELDVRIKKTLRDIIYHNLPVIKNIYRSTLDIDLGDISNLTKCISIRHDIVHRNGKDKDGNLRIINKDDVLNIATSVSEFILNIENQLTDKDIDNTLKAFLQ
;
A
#
# COMPACT_ATOMS: atom_id res chain seq x y z
N HIS A 1 -5.27 7.23 -36.77
CA HIS A 1 -3.82 7.41 -36.84
C HIS A 1 -3.27 7.14 -35.47
N ASP A 2 -2.94 5.89 -35.32
CA ASP A 2 -2.35 5.41 -34.07
C ASP A 2 -1.01 6.09 -33.90
N SER A 3 -0.93 7.04 -33.00
CA SER A 3 0.36 7.51 -32.57
C SER A 3 1.05 6.32 -31.92
N VAL A 4 2.27 6.03 -32.35
CA VAL A 4 3.09 4.90 -31.89
C VAL A 4 3.28 4.89 -30.36
N ASN A 5 2.71 5.90 -29.67
CA ASN A 5 2.99 6.23 -28.27
C ASN A 5 1.76 6.28 -27.34
N SER A 6 0.54 6.03 -27.85
CA SER A 6 -0.65 6.01 -26.99
C SER A 6 -1.68 4.98 -27.48
N GLU A 7 -2.37 4.36 -26.55
CA GLU A 7 -3.50 3.46 -26.80
C GLU A 7 -4.65 3.90 -25.88
N ASP A 8 -5.86 3.97 -26.45
CA ASP A 8 -7.07 4.36 -25.74
C ASP A 8 -7.87 3.10 -25.38
N TYR A 9 -8.31 3.02 -24.14
CA TYR A 9 -9.10 1.93 -23.60
C TYR A 9 -10.36 2.48 -22.94
N GLU A 10 -11.48 1.85 -23.22
CA GLU A 10 -12.70 2.05 -22.45
C GLU A 10 -12.77 1.04 -21.32
N HIS A 11 -12.99 1.51 -20.09
CA HIS A 11 -13.16 0.67 -18.93
C HIS A 11 -14.43 1.00 -18.20
N GLN A 12 -15.30 0.00 -18.01
CA GLN A 12 -16.52 0.13 -17.23
C GLN A 12 -16.27 -0.31 -15.80
N CYS A 13 -16.56 0.55 -14.84
CA CYS A 13 -16.44 0.23 -13.42
C CYS A 13 -17.47 -0.83 -13.02
N HIS A 14 -17.02 -1.97 -12.52
CA HIS A 14 -17.89 -3.07 -12.09
C HIS A 14 -18.77 -2.75 -10.87
N LYS A 15 -18.48 -1.66 -10.15
CA LYS A 15 -19.26 -1.26 -8.96
C LYS A 15 -20.37 -0.26 -9.26
N CYS A 16 -20.15 0.67 -10.20
CA CYS A 16 -21.07 1.78 -10.46
C CYS A 16 -21.45 1.92 -11.94
N ASP A 17 -21.01 0.99 -12.80
CA ASP A 17 -21.21 1.01 -14.25
C ASP A 17 -20.66 2.27 -14.96
N HIS A 18 -19.88 3.11 -14.25
CA HIS A 18 -19.26 4.30 -14.82
C HIS A 18 -18.25 3.92 -15.92
N LEU A 19 -18.29 4.63 -17.02
CA LEU A 19 -17.42 4.40 -18.16
C LEU A 19 -16.26 5.40 -18.15
N PHE A 20 -15.03 4.88 -18.14
CA PHE A 20 -13.79 5.68 -18.20
C PHE A 20 -13.11 5.47 -19.53
N GLU A 21 -12.62 6.53 -20.13
CA GLU A 21 -11.65 6.47 -21.21
C GLU A 21 -10.25 6.61 -20.62
N ILE A 22 -9.39 5.64 -20.90
CA ILE A 22 -8.03 5.58 -20.37
C ILE A 22 -7.08 5.66 -21.56
N THR A 23 -6.34 6.77 -21.67
CA THR A 23 -5.26 6.91 -22.65
C THR A 23 -3.94 6.49 -21.99
N VAL A 24 -3.31 5.45 -22.52
CA VAL A 24 -2.03 4.92 -22.03
C VAL A 24 -0.93 5.29 -22.99
N TYR A 25 0.02 6.08 -22.51
CA TYR A 25 1.22 6.44 -23.28
C TYR A 25 2.34 5.41 -23.11
N ASN A 26 3.19 5.28 -24.12
CA ASN A 26 4.34 4.37 -24.09
C ASN A 26 5.19 4.61 -22.84
N GLY A 27 5.32 3.57 -22.01
CA GLY A 27 6.03 3.66 -20.75
C GLY A 27 5.12 3.78 -19.53
N PHE A 28 3.90 3.24 -19.59
CA PHE A 28 2.93 3.27 -18.47
C PHE A 28 3.51 2.88 -17.10
N TYR A 29 4.54 2.05 -17.05
CA TYR A 29 5.34 1.81 -15.83
C TYR A 29 6.38 2.91 -15.55
N GLY A 30 6.16 4.10 -16.05
CA GLY A 30 6.99 5.30 -15.93
C GLY A 30 6.58 6.42 -16.86
N GLY A 31 5.45 6.27 -17.56
CA GLY A 31 4.85 7.26 -18.43
C GLY A 31 3.60 7.91 -17.83
N ASP A 32 3.17 8.98 -18.47
CA ASP A 32 1.95 9.70 -18.11
C ASP A 32 0.72 8.97 -18.70
N GLY A 33 -0.36 8.91 -17.91
CA GLY A 33 -1.65 8.43 -18.35
C GLY A 33 -2.73 9.48 -18.04
N GLU A 34 -3.66 9.67 -18.94
CA GLU A 34 -4.84 10.50 -18.73
C GLU A 34 -6.07 9.61 -18.60
N ILE A 35 -6.92 9.93 -17.62
CA ILE A 35 -8.23 9.31 -17.44
C ILE A 35 -9.26 10.41 -17.54
N SER A 36 -10.20 10.29 -18.48
CA SER A 36 -11.33 11.20 -18.60
C SER A 36 -12.65 10.46 -18.38
N ASP A 37 -13.61 11.15 -17.74
CA ASP A 37 -14.96 10.65 -17.59
C ASP A 37 -15.71 10.85 -18.89
N ILE A 38 -16.28 9.79 -19.45
CA ILE A 38 -17.15 9.85 -20.62
C ILE A 38 -18.57 10.29 -20.23
N ASP A 39 -18.93 10.11 -18.96
CA ASP A 39 -20.26 10.41 -18.42
C ASP A 39 -20.21 11.68 -17.54
N GLU A 40 -20.52 12.83 -18.11
CA GLU A 40 -20.58 14.11 -17.40
C GLU A 40 -21.79 14.12 -16.45
N GLY A 41 -21.60 13.71 -15.20
CA GLY A 41 -22.62 13.97 -14.19
C GLY A 41 -22.84 12.97 -13.08
N VAL A 42 -22.07 11.93 -12.99
CA VAL A 42 -22.13 11.02 -11.83
C VAL A 42 -21.09 11.42 -10.79
N SER A 43 -21.49 12.25 -9.83
CA SER A 43 -20.79 12.30 -8.56
C SER A 43 -21.04 10.96 -7.86
N VAL A 44 -20.10 10.05 -7.97
CA VAL A 44 -20.12 8.85 -7.16
C VAL A 44 -19.82 9.28 -5.73
N GLU A 45 -20.85 9.54 -4.94
CA GLU A 45 -20.73 9.40 -3.49
C GLU A 45 -20.54 7.89 -3.27
N GLU A 46 -19.29 7.45 -3.26
CA GLU A 46 -18.98 6.11 -2.79
C GLU A 46 -19.33 6.10 -1.31
N ASP A 47 -20.51 5.57 -0.98
CA ASP A 47 -20.81 5.04 0.34
C ASP A 47 -19.87 3.85 0.57
N PHE A 48 -18.64 4.15 0.97
CA PHE A 48 -17.82 3.14 1.61
C PHE A 48 -18.52 2.84 2.93
N PRO A 49 -18.83 1.58 3.22
CA PRO A 49 -19.30 1.23 4.54
C PRO A 49 -18.30 1.85 5.54
N GLU A 50 -18.83 2.61 6.50
CA GLU A 50 -18.07 3.03 7.67
C GLU A 50 -17.67 1.74 8.40
N GLU A 51 -16.62 1.08 7.91
CA GLU A 51 -15.91 0.13 8.73
C GLU A 51 -15.26 0.97 9.82
N ASP A 52 -15.83 0.85 11.02
CA ASP A 52 -15.28 1.41 12.23
C ASP A 52 -13.85 0.89 12.39
N TYR A 53 -12.88 1.71 11.97
CA TYR A 53 -11.45 1.47 12.19
C TYR A 53 -11.05 1.74 13.65
N GLU A 54 -12.01 1.69 14.57
CA GLU A 54 -11.77 1.72 16.02
C GLU A 54 -11.24 0.40 16.58
N GLU A 55 -11.20 -0.67 15.82
CA GLU A 55 -10.50 -1.85 16.26
C GLU A 55 -9.00 -1.55 16.33
N GLU A 56 -8.50 -1.62 17.55
CA GLU A 56 -7.09 -1.61 17.92
C GLU A 56 -6.32 -2.51 16.95
N TYR A 57 -5.74 -1.88 15.89
CA TYR A 57 -4.91 -2.62 14.94
C TYR A 57 -3.74 -3.19 15.72
N LYS A 58 -3.85 -4.46 16.07
CA LYS A 58 -2.79 -5.15 16.76
C LYS A 58 -1.78 -5.58 15.70
N SER A 59 -0.50 -5.26 15.92
CA SER A 59 0.61 -5.97 15.28
C SER A 59 0.41 -7.50 15.34
N ALA A 60 -0.42 -7.95 16.27
CA ALA A 60 -0.93 -9.30 16.39
C ALA A 60 -1.50 -9.91 15.10
N TYR A 61 -2.19 -9.14 14.24
CA TYR A 61 -2.71 -9.69 12.98
C TYR A 61 -1.60 -10.06 12.01
N PHE A 62 -0.55 -9.24 11.92
CA PHE A 62 0.59 -9.59 11.08
C PHE A 62 1.36 -10.77 11.67
N ASP A 63 1.60 -10.79 12.97
CA ASP A 63 2.27 -11.89 13.66
C ASP A 63 1.48 -13.20 13.54
N GLU A 64 0.16 -13.17 13.62
CA GLU A 64 -0.72 -14.30 13.39
C GLU A 64 -0.60 -14.81 11.96
N HIS A 65 -0.64 -13.92 10.98
CA HIS A 65 -0.51 -14.27 9.56
C HIS A 65 0.85 -14.88 9.22
N VAL A 66 1.93 -14.39 9.82
CA VAL A 66 3.27 -14.99 9.67
C VAL A 66 3.32 -16.38 10.30
N ARG A 67 2.73 -16.58 11.50
CA ARG A 67 2.63 -17.89 12.13
C ARG A 67 1.85 -18.89 11.27
N GLU A 68 0.68 -18.47 10.77
CA GLU A 68 -0.12 -19.30 9.85
C GLU A 68 0.68 -19.69 8.60
N THR A 69 1.45 -18.74 8.03
CA THR A 69 2.32 -19.01 6.89
C THR A 69 3.37 -20.05 7.23
N ILE A 70 4.01 -19.98 8.41
CA ILE A 70 5.01 -20.95 8.88
C ILE A 70 4.36 -22.31 9.10
N ASP A 71 3.19 -22.37 9.73
CA ASP A 71 2.45 -23.61 9.98
C ASP A 71 2.04 -24.33 8.68
N VAL A 72 1.73 -23.57 7.63
CA VAL A 72 1.43 -24.12 6.30
C VAL A 72 2.69 -24.67 5.63
N LEU A 73 3.86 -24.05 5.80
CA LEU A 73 5.11 -24.50 5.21
C LEU A 73 5.47 -25.94 5.60
N ASP A 74 5.24 -26.33 6.86
CA ASP A 74 5.50 -27.69 7.32
C ASP A 74 4.53 -28.71 6.68
N LYS A 75 3.29 -28.31 6.42
CA LYS A 75 2.27 -29.14 5.76
C LYS A 75 2.53 -29.32 4.26
N ILE A 76 3.21 -28.38 3.62
CA ILE A 76 3.56 -28.44 2.20
C ILE A 76 4.59 -29.54 1.92
N GLU A 77 5.44 -29.89 2.88
CA GLU A 77 6.53 -30.86 2.70
C GLU A 77 6.08 -32.27 2.30
N VAL A 78 4.84 -32.62 2.57
CA VAL A 78 4.26 -33.92 2.19
C VAL A 78 3.65 -33.95 0.78
N LEU A 79 3.61 -32.81 0.09
CA LEU A 79 3.04 -32.69 -1.23
C LEU A 79 4.03 -33.06 -2.35
N ASP A 80 3.50 -33.26 -3.55
CA ASP A 80 4.33 -33.45 -4.74
C ASP A 80 5.09 -32.15 -5.12
N GLU A 81 6.16 -32.28 -5.89
CA GLU A 81 7.07 -31.18 -6.23
C GLU A 81 6.40 -30.06 -7.06
N VAL A 82 5.34 -30.35 -7.80
CA VAL A 82 4.62 -29.34 -8.60
C VAL A 82 3.78 -28.47 -7.66
N SER A 83 3.05 -29.12 -6.78
CA SER A 83 2.24 -28.46 -5.75
C SER A 83 3.09 -27.62 -4.79
N LYS A 84 4.25 -28.14 -4.34
CA LYS A 84 5.21 -27.39 -3.52
C LYS A 84 5.64 -26.09 -4.20
N LYS A 85 6.11 -26.15 -5.43
CA LYS A 85 6.58 -24.97 -6.18
C LYS A 85 5.49 -23.91 -6.35
N LEU A 86 4.25 -24.32 -6.57
CA LEU A 86 3.13 -23.40 -6.66
C LEU A 86 2.87 -22.72 -5.32
N LEU A 87 2.78 -23.52 -4.24
CA LEU A 87 2.45 -23.01 -2.90
C LEU A 87 3.54 -22.09 -2.34
N TYR A 88 4.82 -22.42 -2.50
CA TYR A 88 5.90 -21.53 -2.07
C TYR A 88 5.86 -20.17 -2.76
N ARG A 89 5.59 -20.13 -4.07
CA ARG A 89 5.40 -18.85 -4.78
C ARG A 89 4.20 -18.08 -4.26
N THR A 90 3.10 -18.78 -3.98
CA THR A 90 1.88 -18.16 -3.44
C THR A 90 2.12 -17.57 -2.05
N LEU A 91 2.76 -18.34 -1.16
CA LEU A 91 3.08 -17.88 0.20
C LEU A 91 4.08 -16.71 0.18
N TYR A 92 5.10 -16.77 -0.68
CA TYR A 92 6.03 -15.66 -0.85
C TYR A 92 5.32 -14.36 -1.24
N ALA A 93 4.43 -14.43 -2.23
CA ALA A 93 3.65 -13.28 -2.66
C ALA A 93 2.70 -12.79 -1.55
N ASN A 94 2.11 -13.70 -0.79
CA ASN A 94 1.19 -13.38 0.29
C ASN A 94 1.88 -12.63 1.45
N VAL A 95 3.10 -13.04 1.86
CA VAL A 95 3.87 -12.31 2.88
C VAL A 95 4.12 -10.85 2.47
N ILE A 96 4.45 -10.59 1.20
CA ILE A 96 4.61 -9.21 0.71
C ILE A 96 3.28 -8.46 0.74
N SER A 97 2.18 -9.08 0.32
CA SER A 97 0.85 -8.44 0.36
C SER A 97 0.42 -8.11 1.79
N SER A 98 0.75 -8.94 2.77
CA SER A 98 0.48 -8.67 4.18
C SER A 98 1.31 -7.49 4.70
N MET A 99 2.55 -7.34 4.26
CA MET A 99 3.37 -6.15 4.56
C MET A 99 2.74 -4.88 3.95
N GLU A 100 2.27 -4.94 2.70
CA GLU A 100 1.61 -3.81 2.04
C GLU A 100 0.33 -3.40 2.79
N ALA A 101 -0.49 -4.37 3.20
CA ALA A 101 -1.69 -4.15 3.99
C ALA A 101 -1.35 -3.50 5.35
N TYR A 102 -0.37 -4.06 6.09
CA TYR A 102 0.12 -3.47 7.34
C TYR A 102 0.53 -1.99 7.17
N LEU A 103 1.35 -1.69 6.15
CA LEU A 103 1.82 -0.33 5.90
C LEU A 103 0.66 0.63 5.60
N SER A 104 -0.34 0.17 4.84
CA SER A 104 -1.54 0.93 4.54
C SER A 104 -2.35 1.24 5.78
N ASP A 105 -2.76 0.19 6.49
CA ASP A 105 -3.67 0.32 7.63
C ASP A 105 -3.03 1.13 8.75
N ARG A 106 -1.75 0.89 9.01
CA ARG A 106 -1.03 1.60 10.07
C ARG A 106 -0.85 3.08 9.75
N LEU A 107 -0.57 3.42 8.49
CA LEU A 107 -0.48 4.81 8.06
C LEU A 107 -1.84 5.51 8.16
N ILE A 108 -2.91 4.89 7.66
CA ILE A 108 -4.28 5.42 7.73
C ILE A 108 -4.67 5.67 9.18
N GLN A 109 -4.49 4.68 10.05
CA GLN A 109 -4.80 4.81 11.48
C GLN A 109 -4.05 5.98 12.12
N LYS A 110 -2.72 6.05 11.92
CA LYS A 110 -1.90 7.09 12.55
C LYS A 110 -2.17 8.48 11.97
N VAL A 111 -2.43 8.60 10.68
CA VAL A 111 -2.77 9.89 10.07
C VAL A 111 -4.11 10.40 10.59
N LEU A 112 -5.13 9.54 10.65
CA LEU A 112 -6.47 9.95 11.07
C LEU A 112 -6.61 10.12 12.60
N SER A 113 -5.67 9.61 13.40
CA SER A 113 -5.74 9.66 14.88
C SER A 113 -5.47 11.05 15.47
N SER A 114 -4.84 11.99 14.76
CA SER A 114 -4.56 13.32 15.29
C SER A 114 -4.55 14.42 14.22
N GLU A 115 -5.00 15.61 14.58
CA GLU A 115 -4.97 16.79 13.70
C GLU A 115 -3.54 17.18 13.32
N GLU A 116 -2.55 16.90 14.17
CA GLU A 116 -1.14 17.18 13.86
C GLU A 116 -0.64 16.27 12.73
N THR A 117 -0.91 14.98 12.79
CA THR A 117 -0.49 14.02 11.75
C THR A 117 -1.25 14.24 10.45
N LYS A 118 -2.56 14.56 10.49
CA LYS A 118 -3.33 14.96 9.31
C LYS A 118 -2.69 16.17 8.62
N ARG A 119 -2.36 17.21 9.41
CA ARG A 119 -1.71 18.41 8.88
C ARG A 119 -0.37 18.08 8.24
N ARG A 120 0.51 17.33 8.91
CA ARG A 120 1.80 16.93 8.37
C ARG A 120 1.66 16.14 7.06
N PHE A 121 0.68 15.24 6.97
CA PHE A 121 0.40 14.50 5.74
C PHE A 121 -0.02 15.44 4.62
N VAL A 122 -1.00 16.31 4.85
CA VAL A 122 -1.48 17.27 3.84
C VAL A 122 -0.38 18.23 3.39
N GLU A 123 0.42 18.76 4.33
CA GLU A 123 1.50 19.69 4.02
C GLU A 123 2.69 19.04 3.28
N SER A 124 2.92 17.73 3.45
CA SER A 124 4.04 17.01 2.84
C SER A 124 3.68 16.24 1.56
N PHE A 125 2.39 16.07 1.27
CA PHE A 125 1.96 15.25 0.15
C PHE A 125 1.67 16.12 -1.08
N LYS A 126 2.49 15.96 -2.13
CA LYS A 126 2.52 16.84 -3.31
C LYS A 126 1.17 17.13 -3.94
N ILE A 127 0.24 16.15 -3.96
CA ILE A 127 -1.08 16.33 -4.57
C ILE A 127 -1.90 17.44 -3.89
N TYR A 128 -1.66 17.70 -2.60
CA TYR A 128 -2.34 18.76 -1.87
C TYR A 128 -1.68 20.12 -2.06
N GLU A 129 -0.37 20.21 -2.30
CA GLU A 129 0.35 21.46 -2.59
C GLU A 129 -0.18 22.15 -3.85
N GLU A 130 -0.57 21.35 -4.85
CA GLU A 130 -1.05 21.84 -6.15
C GLU A 130 -2.55 22.16 -6.15
N THR A 131 -3.30 21.78 -5.10
CA THR A 131 -4.75 21.98 -5.01
C THR A 131 -5.09 23.43 -4.65
N LYS A 132 -5.77 24.14 -5.53
CA LYS A 132 -6.26 25.51 -5.30
C LYS A 132 -7.76 25.52 -5.16
N PHE A 133 -8.30 26.29 -4.22
CA PHE A 133 -9.72 26.51 -4.04
C PHE A 133 -10.00 27.96 -3.60
N SER A 134 -11.24 28.42 -3.78
CA SER A 134 -11.66 29.76 -3.35
C SER A 134 -11.93 29.80 -1.85
N LEU A 135 -11.83 31.00 -1.24
CA LEU A 135 -12.17 31.17 0.17
C LEU A 135 -13.63 30.82 0.49
N SER A 136 -14.54 30.93 -0.48
CA SER A 136 -15.94 30.55 -0.30
C SER A 136 -16.15 29.05 -0.13
N GLU A 137 -15.19 28.23 -0.56
CA GLU A 137 -15.26 26.76 -0.48
C GLU A 137 -14.52 26.19 0.74
N ILE A 138 -13.82 27.04 1.52
CA ILE A 138 -12.90 26.57 2.56
C ILE A 138 -13.60 25.67 3.60
N PHE A 139 -14.80 26.06 4.06
CA PHE A 139 -15.53 25.29 5.07
C PHE A 139 -15.98 23.93 4.53
N LYS A 140 -16.52 23.91 3.30
CA LYS A 140 -16.91 22.64 2.65
C LYS A 140 -15.69 21.73 2.43
N LYS A 141 -14.55 22.29 2.02
CA LYS A 141 -13.32 21.52 1.84
C LYS A 141 -12.73 21.00 3.16
N MET A 142 -12.93 21.73 4.25
CA MET A 142 -12.56 21.27 5.59
C MET A 142 -13.45 20.12 6.08
N GLU A 143 -14.75 20.18 5.85
CA GLU A 143 -15.69 19.09 6.16
C GLU A 143 -15.38 17.81 5.37
N GLU A 144 -14.95 17.93 4.11
CA GLU A 144 -14.59 16.81 3.23
C GLU A 144 -13.16 16.31 3.45
N LEU A 145 -12.34 16.98 4.28
CA LEU A 145 -10.89 16.75 4.34
C LEU A 145 -10.54 15.32 4.76
N ASP A 146 -11.17 14.79 5.80
CA ASP A 146 -10.89 13.44 6.31
C ASP A 146 -11.21 12.35 5.27
N VAL A 147 -12.32 12.51 4.56
CA VAL A 147 -12.72 11.60 3.47
C VAL A 147 -11.69 11.63 2.34
N ARG A 148 -11.24 12.83 1.96
CA ARG A 148 -10.20 12.98 0.93
C ARG A 148 -8.86 12.42 1.35
N ILE A 149 -8.44 12.64 2.60
CA ILE A 149 -7.21 12.07 3.16
C ILE A 149 -7.30 10.54 3.12
N LYS A 150 -8.42 9.96 3.61
CA LYS A 150 -8.64 8.51 3.63
C LYS A 150 -8.58 7.92 2.22
N LYS A 151 -9.23 8.57 1.24
CA LYS A 151 -9.17 8.16 -0.16
C LYS A 151 -7.72 8.21 -0.68
N THR A 152 -7.03 9.32 -0.52
CA THR A 152 -5.64 9.47 -0.96
C THR A 152 -4.73 8.41 -0.35
N LEU A 153 -4.87 8.13 0.95
CA LEU A 153 -4.08 7.11 1.64
C LEU A 153 -4.35 5.70 1.08
N ARG A 154 -5.60 5.39 0.70
CA ARG A 154 -5.96 4.10 0.08
C ARG A 154 -5.43 3.95 -1.34
N ASP A 155 -5.28 5.04 -2.08
CA ASP A 155 -4.79 5.05 -3.46
C ASP A 155 -3.25 4.96 -3.55
N ILE A 156 -2.54 5.05 -2.42
CA ILE A 156 -1.07 4.93 -2.38
C ILE A 156 -0.65 3.50 -2.75
N ILE A 157 0.38 3.40 -3.58
CA ILE A 157 1.00 2.13 -3.97
C ILE A 157 2.01 1.71 -2.89
N TYR A 158 1.60 0.87 -1.94
CA TYR A 158 2.41 0.50 -0.77
C TYR A 158 3.62 -0.39 -1.05
N HIS A 159 3.68 -1.08 -2.19
CA HIS A 159 4.91 -1.76 -2.61
C HIS A 159 5.99 -0.82 -3.19
N ASN A 160 5.70 0.45 -3.41
CA ASN A 160 6.72 1.44 -3.74
C ASN A 160 7.42 1.94 -2.45
N LEU A 161 8.22 1.08 -1.84
CA LEU A 161 8.86 1.37 -0.55
C LEU A 161 9.66 2.68 -0.50
N PRO A 162 10.37 3.14 -1.55
CA PRO A 162 11.00 4.46 -1.54
C PRO A 162 10.01 5.61 -1.31
N VAL A 163 8.84 5.55 -1.92
CA VAL A 163 7.78 6.55 -1.70
C VAL A 163 7.20 6.43 -0.30
N ILE A 164 6.89 5.21 0.13
CA ILE A 164 6.35 4.93 1.47
C ILE A 164 7.33 5.41 2.57
N LYS A 165 8.62 5.16 2.40
CA LYS A 165 9.66 5.64 3.33
C LYS A 165 9.61 7.16 3.50
N ASN A 166 9.46 7.89 2.40
CA ASN A 166 9.34 9.34 2.45
C ASN A 166 8.06 9.79 3.15
N ILE A 167 6.93 9.14 2.88
CA ILE A 167 5.64 9.47 3.52
C ILE A 167 5.71 9.19 5.03
N TYR A 168 6.19 8.02 5.44
CA TYR A 168 6.34 7.69 6.87
C TYR A 168 7.24 8.67 7.58
N ARG A 169 8.35 9.07 6.95
CA ARG A 169 9.29 10.04 7.52
C ARG A 169 8.68 11.44 7.63
N SER A 170 8.05 11.96 6.57
CA SER A 170 7.50 13.33 6.58
C SER A 170 6.27 13.45 7.47
N THR A 171 5.41 12.43 7.50
CA THR A 171 4.12 12.46 8.21
C THR A 171 4.25 12.04 9.67
N LEU A 172 4.89 10.88 9.91
CA LEU A 172 4.97 10.24 11.23
C LEU A 172 6.33 10.41 11.89
N ASP A 173 7.33 10.94 11.16
CA ASP A 173 8.73 11.01 11.58
C ASP A 173 9.28 9.62 11.97
N ILE A 174 8.94 8.60 11.17
CA ILE A 174 9.39 7.20 11.30
C ILE A 174 10.38 6.90 10.19
N ASP A 175 11.53 6.33 10.55
CA ASP A 175 12.52 5.86 9.56
C ASP A 175 12.34 4.37 9.30
N LEU A 176 12.01 4.01 8.07
CA LEU A 176 11.87 2.62 7.65
C LEU A 176 13.21 1.86 7.53
N GLY A 177 14.34 2.50 7.82
CA GLY A 177 15.65 1.88 7.75
C GLY A 177 16.11 1.53 6.32
N ASP A 178 16.90 0.47 6.17
CA ASP A 178 17.33 -0.02 4.86
C ASP A 178 16.26 -0.91 4.23
N ILE A 179 15.66 -0.42 3.16
CA ILE A 179 14.61 -1.10 2.39
C ILE A 179 15.14 -1.88 1.17
N SER A 180 16.46 -1.93 0.97
CA SER A 180 17.07 -2.49 -0.26
C SER A 180 16.73 -3.96 -0.48
N ASN A 181 16.75 -4.76 0.59
CA ASN A 181 16.40 -6.18 0.53
C ASN A 181 14.91 -6.37 0.20
N LEU A 182 14.03 -5.69 0.90
CA LEU A 182 12.58 -5.78 0.67
C LEU A 182 12.19 -5.29 -0.74
N THR A 183 12.85 -4.28 -1.27
CA THR A 183 12.63 -3.82 -2.65
C THR A 183 12.98 -4.91 -3.68
N LYS A 184 14.04 -5.70 -3.46
CA LYS A 184 14.36 -6.87 -4.29
C LYS A 184 13.28 -7.94 -4.18
N CYS A 185 12.81 -8.20 -2.96
CA CYS A 185 11.75 -9.18 -2.71
C CYS A 185 10.43 -8.78 -3.38
N ILE A 186 10.08 -7.51 -3.38
CA ILE A 186 8.92 -6.97 -4.11
C ILE A 186 9.08 -7.19 -5.63
N SER A 187 10.29 -7.03 -6.19
CA SER A 187 10.54 -7.33 -7.59
C SER A 187 10.31 -8.81 -7.92
N ILE A 188 10.70 -9.73 -7.02
CA ILE A 188 10.42 -11.16 -7.16
C ILE A 188 8.91 -11.43 -7.11
N ARG A 189 8.20 -10.82 -6.16
CA ARG A 189 6.72 -10.89 -6.07
C ARG A 189 6.06 -10.39 -7.36
N HIS A 190 6.56 -9.31 -7.94
CA HIS A 190 6.06 -8.80 -9.21
C HIS A 190 6.22 -9.84 -10.34
N ASP A 191 7.37 -10.49 -10.43
CA ASP A 191 7.59 -11.58 -11.40
C ASP A 191 6.64 -12.77 -11.16
N ILE A 192 6.38 -13.12 -9.90
CA ILE A 192 5.45 -14.20 -9.53
C ILE A 192 4.03 -13.88 -9.99
N VAL A 193 3.53 -12.69 -9.66
CA VAL A 193 2.12 -12.31 -9.86
C VAL A 193 1.84 -11.95 -11.33
N HIS A 194 2.70 -11.14 -11.95
CA HIS A 194 2.42 -10.55 -13.26
C HIS A 194 3.09 -11.28 -14.42
N ARG A 195 4.08 -12.16 -14.15
CA ARG A 195 4.82 -12.88 -15.19
C ARG A 195 4.78 -14.40 -15.01
N ASN A 196 3.82 -14.89 -14.22
CA ASN A 196 3.68 -16.31 -13.93
C ASN A 196 4.98 -16.93 -13.38
N GLY A 197 5.70 -16.20 -12.55
CA GLY A 197 6.96 -16.63 -11.92
C GLY A 197 8.19 -16.54 -12.82
N LYS A 198 8.15 -15.81 -13.92
CA LYS A 198 9.31 -15.59 -14.80
C LYS A 198 9.89 -14.19 -14.59
N ASP A 199 11.21 -14.09 -14.64
CA ASP A 199 11.89 -12.80 -14.67
C ASP A 199 11.74 -12.09 -16.05
N LYS A 200 12.36 -10.91 -16.19
CA LYS A 200 12.32 -10.13 -17.44
C LYS A 200 12.96 -10.87 -18.63
N ASP A 201 13.87 -11.77 -18.35
CA ASP A 201 14.60 -12.57 -19.35
C ASP A 201 13.89 -13.88 -19.67
N GLY A 202 12.74 -14.16 -19.04
CA GLY A 202 11.94 -15.35 -19.24
C GLY A 202 12.38 -16.56 -18.40
N ASN A 203 13.37 -16.41 -17.49
CA ASN A 203 13.83 -17.48 -16.62
C ASN A 203 12.85 -17.66 -15.47
N LEU A 204 12.54 -18.92 -15.13
CA LEU A 204 11.65 -19.24 -14.04
C LEU A 204 12.30 -18.91 -12.69
N ARG A 205 11.62 -18.14 -11.85
CA ARG A 205 11.97 -17.93 -10.44
C ARG A 205 11.64 -19.21 -9.65
N ILE A 206 12.66 -19.84 -9.10
CA ILE A 206 12.50 -20.98 -8.21
C ILE A 206 12.42 -20.40 -6.78
N ILE A 207 11.29 -20.62 -6.13
CA ILE A 207 11.07 -20.27 -4.73
C ILE A 207 10.97 -21.56 -3.94
N ASN A 208 11.72 -21.65 -2.88
CA ASN A 208 11.75 -22.78 -1.95
C ASN A 208 11.27 -22.36 -0.55
N LYS A 209 11.26 -23.30 0.39
CA LYS A 209 10.86 -23.08 1.77
C LYS A 209 11.69 -21.98 2.46
N ASP A 210 13.01 -22.04 2.28
CA ASP A 210 13.92 -21.08 2.92
C ASP A 210 13.70 -19.66 2.40
N ASP A 211 13.35 -19.49 1.11
CA ASP A 211 13.03 -18.18 0.54
C ASP A 211 11.78 -17.59 1.21
N VAL A 212 10.76 -18.43 1.47
CA VAL A 212 9.53 -17.98 2.17
C VAL A 212 9.82 -17.63 3.63
N LEU A 213 10.62 -18.45 4.33
CA LEU A 213 11.01 -18.16 5.71
C LEU A 213 11.85 -16.87 5.80
N ASN A 214 12.79 -16.69 4.89
CA ASN A 214 13.65 -15.50 4.87
C ASN A 214 12.85 -14.21 4.63
N ILE A 215 11.88 -14.24 3.71
CA ILE A 215 11.05 -13.05 3.49
C ILE A 215 10.10 -12.79 4.66
N ALA A 216 9.53 -13.83 5.27
CA ALA A 216 8.69 -13.69 6.46
C ALA A 216 9.46 -13.05 7.62
N THR A 217 10.69 -13.53 7.87
CA THR A 217 11.58 -12.95 8.89
C THR A 217 11.94 -11.50 8.59
N SER A 218 12.34 -11.20 7.34
CA SER A 218 12.71 -9.84 6.94
C SER A 218 11.55 -8.85 7.08
N VAL A 219 10.34 -9.28 6.75
CA VAL A 219 9.14 -8.44 6.90
C VAL A 219 8.78 -8.28 8.38
N SER A 220 8.88 -9.33 9.19
CA SER A 220 8.65 -9.25 10.65
C SER A 220 9.60 -8.27 11.33
N GLU A 221 10.90 -8.33 11.02
CA GLU A 221 11.90 -7.40 11.56
C GLU A 221 11.63 -5.96 11.12
N PHE A 222 11.24 -5.76 9.86
CA PHE A 222 10.88 -4.47 9.32
C PHE A 222 9.67 -3.86 10.03
N ILE A 223 8.61 -4.64 10.24
CA ILE A 223 7.39 -4.20 10.94
C ILE A 223 7.70 -3.93 12.42
N LEU A 224 8.46 -4.79 13.08
CA LEU A 224 8.86 -4.59 14.46
C LEU A 224 9.66 -3.28 14.65
N ASN A 225 10.54 -2.94 13.72
CA ASN A 225 11.24 -1.66 13.75
C ASN A 225 10.29 -0.46 13.67
N ILE A 226 9.25 -0.54 12.84
CA ILE A 226 8.22 0.51 12.74
C ILE A 226 7.44 0.64 14.05
N GLU A 227 6.95 -0.50 14.59
CA GLU A 227 6.14 -0.51 15.82
C GLU A 227 6.91 0.01 17.03
N ASN A 228 8.19 -0.35 17.16
CA ASN A 228 9.05 0.18 18.23
C ASN A 228 9.13 1.71 18.17
N GLN A 229 9.37 2.29 17.00
CA GLN A 229 9.44 3.73 16.83
C GLN A 229 8.07 4.41 17.08
N LEU A 230 6.97 3.79 16.68
CA LEU A 230 5.61 4.30 16.95
C LEU A 230 5.30 4.28 18.44
N THR A 231 5.64 3.20 19.14
CA THR A 231 5.45 3.05 20.60
C THR A 231 6.26 4.09 21.36
N ASP A 232 7.53 4.29 21.02
CA ASP A 232 8.39 5.30 21.67
C ASP A 232 7.78 6.71 21.53
N LYS A 233 7.24 7.05 20.35
CA LYS A 233 6.57 8.34 20.12
C LYS A 233 5.26 8.49 20.89
N ASP A 234 4.46 7.44 20.97
CA ASP A 234 3.22 7.45 21.75
C ASP A 234 3.53 7.68 23.25
N ILE A 235 4.58 7.06 23.78
CA ILE A 235 5.06 7.27 25.14
C ILE A 235 5.52 8.72 25.34
N ASP A 236 6.35 9.25 24.44
CA ASP A 236 6.86 10.62 24.52
C ASP A 236 5.73 11.66 24.48
N ASN A 237 4.72 11.45 23.61
CA ASN A 237 3.56 12.33 23.51
C ASN A 237 2.71 12.30 24.78
N THR A 238 2.52 11.12 25.37
CA THR A 238 1.80 10.95 26.63
C THR A 238 2.51 11.66 27.77
N LEU A 239 3.83 11.51 27.86
CA LEU A 239 4.64 12.21 28.88
C LEU A 239 4.59 13.74 28.74
N LYS A 240 4.66 14.25 27.52
CA LYS A 240 4.54 15.71 27.24
C LYS A 240 3.17 16.25 27.65
N ALA A 241 2.09 15.49 27.36
CA ALA A 241 0.73 15.88 27.75
C ALA A 241 0.52 15.86 29.28
N PHE A 242 1.23 14.98 29.99
CA PHE A 242 1.14 14.88 31.46
C PHE A 242 1.93 15.98 32.18
N LEU A 243 2.95 16.58 31.54
CA LEU A 243 3.82 17.61 32.11
C LEU A 243 3.33 19.05 31.80
N GLN A 244 2.30 19.22 31.00
CA GLN A 244 1.62 20.50 30.69
C GLN A 244 0.40 20.73 31.62
#